data_66d0d99952ae1e4a53605c636e53079b
#
_entry.id   66d0d99952ae1e4a53605c636e53079b
#
_cell.length_a   1.000
_cell.length_b   1.000
_cell.length_c   1.000
_cell.angle_alpha   90.00
_cell.angle_beta   90.00
_cell.angle_gamma   90.00
#
_symmetry.space_group_name_H-M   'P 1'
#
loop_
_entity.id
_entity.type
_entity.pdbx_description
1 polymer ?
#
loop_
_entity_poly.entity_id
_entity_poly.type
_entity_poly.pdbx_seq_one_letter_code
_entity_poly.pdbx_strand_id
1 'polypeptide(L)'
;MSDIDRDAPPPIRRLHRVTDDQLAQLSDVLIDCVDGGASVGFMHPLSASTALTFWQRVADGVHREERALFVAEDSIGIVGTVQLLLDQPENQPHRADLAKMLVHRRARRRGVGAALVRAAEAAARADGKTLLVLDAVSDGDAARLYARLGWIRVGPVPGYALMPDGAPCDTTFFYRRLDA
;
A
#
# COMPACT_ATOMS: atom_id res chain seq x y z
N MET A 1 28.46 11.05 14.78
CA MET A 1 27.13 10.57 14.35
C MET A 1 27.20 10.46 12.84
N SER A 2 27.40 9.25 12.36
CA SER A 2 27.82 8.96 10.98
C SER A 2 26.69 9.13 9.97
N ASP A 3 26.99 9.72 8.83
CA ASP A 3 26.10 9.99 7.67
C ASP A 3 25.51 8.74 6.99
N ILE A 4 25.77 7.54 7.51
CA ILE A 4 25.40 6.25 6.90
C ILE A 4 23.91 5.91 7.14
N ASP A 5 23.21 6.60 8.02
CA ASP A 5 21.86 6.24 8.45
C ASP A 5 20.71 7.01 7.73
N ARG A 6 21.04 7.92 6.82
CA ARG A 6 20.05 8.72 6.09
C ARG A 6 19.45 8.05 4.87
N ASP A 7 20.07 6.99 4.33
CA ASP A 7 19.65 6.29 3.11
C ASP A 7 18.86 5.00 3.37
N ALA A 8 18.87 4.48 4.59
CA ALA A 8 18.08 3.31 4.93
C ALA A 8 16.58 3.66 5.00
N PRO A 9 15.69 2.76 4.53
CA PRO A 9 14.26 2.97 4.72
C PRO A 9 13.94 3.00 6.22
N PRO A 10 12.98 3.85 6.65
CA PRO A 10 12.54 3.86 8.04
C PRO A 10 11.96 2.50 8.43
N PRO A 11 11.93 2.18 9.74
CA PRO A 11 11.40 0.91 10.22
C PRO A 11 9.95 0.73 9.83
N ILE A 12 9.60 -0.52 9.47
CA ILE A 12 8.24 -0.90 9.14
C ILE A 12 7.63 -1.60 10.36
N ARG A 13 6.41 -1.20 10.72
CA ARG A 13 5.65 -1.87 11.78
C ARG A 13 4.21 -2.15 11.39
N ARG A 14 3.65 -3.24 11.88
CA ARG A 14 2.23 -3.56 11.77
C ARG A 14 1.46 -2.79 12.85
N LEU A 15 0.37 -2.15 12.47
CA LEU A 15 -0.57 -1.52 13.40
C LEU A 15 -1.69 -2.50 13.73
N HIS A 16 -1.85 -2.86 15.00
CA HIS A 16 -2.98 -3.66 15.51
C HIS A 16 -4.13 -2.77 15.99
N ARG A 17 -3.85 -1.50 16.23
CA ARG A 17 -4.80 -0.42 16.50
C ARG A 17 -4.29 0.84 15.83
N VAL A 18 -5.20 1.69 15.43
CA VAL A 18 -4.88 2.97 14.78
C VAL A 18 -5.37 4.09 15.66
N THR A 19 -4.49 5.00 16.06
CA THR A 19 -4.83 6.18 16.86
C THR A 19 -5.33 7.33 15.99
N ASP A 20 -5.99 8.32 16.58
CA ASP A 20 -6.46 9.50 15.84
C ASP A 20 -5.30 10.27 15.18
N ASP A 21 -4.15 10.36 15.84
CA ASP A 21 -2.94 10.96 15.27
C ASP A 21 -2.44 10.17 14.04
N GLN A 22 -2.44 8.84 14.12
CA GLN A 22 -2.09 8.00 12.97
C GLN A 22 -3.10 8.10 11.83
N LEU A 23 -4.40 8.25 12.13
CA LEU A 23 -5.42 8.51 11.12
C LEU A 23 -5.16 9.82 10.38
N ALA A 24 -4.78 10.88 11.10
CA ALA A 24 -4.41 12.15 10.49
C ALA A 24 -3.17 12.01 9.59
N GLN A 25 -2.10 11.38 10.08
CA GLN A 25 -0.87 11.17 9.31
C GLN A 25 -1.08 10.28 8.07
N LEU A 26 -1.88 9.21 8.19
CA LEU A 26 -2.25 8.37 7.05
C LEU A 26 -3.07 9.14 6.02
N SER A 27 -3.94 10.05 6.48
CA SER A 27 -4.71 10.92 5.60
C SER A 27 -3.80 11.86 4.81
N ASP A 28 -2.81 12.45 5.45
CA ASP A 28 -1.81 13.30 4.80
C ASP A 28 -1.02 12.52 3.73
N VAL A 29 -0.59 11.28 4.03
CA VAL A 29 0.08 10.41 3.04
C VAL A 29 -0.82 10.13 1.84
N LEU A 30 -2.10 9.84 2.06
CA LEU A 30 -3.04 9.56 0.97
C LEU A 30 -3.27 10.79 0.10
N ILE A 31 -3.52 11.95 0.72
CA ILE A 31 -3.73 13.23 0.00
C ILE A 31 -2.48 13.56 -0.81
N ASP A 32 -1.29 13.49 -0.21
CA ASP A 32 -0.02 13.73 -0.93
C ASP A 32 0.15 12.81 -2.15
N CYS A 33 -0.24 11.54 -2.04
CA CYS A 33 -0.16 10.62 -3.17
C CYS A 33 -1.14 10.98 -4.28
N VAL A 34 -2.39 11.33 -3.94
CA VAL A 34 -3.41 11.74 -4.91
C VAL A 34 -3.02 13.04 -5.59
N ASP A 35 -2.55 14.04 -4.84
CA ASP A 35 -2.04 15.31 -5.35
C ASP A 35 -0.81 15.12 -6.25
N GLY A 36 -0.04 14.08 -5.99
CA GLY A 36 1.07 13.64 -6.82
C GLY A 36 0.68 12.82 -8.05
N GLY A 37 -0.62 12.66 -8.33
CA GLY A 37 -1.14 11.95 -9.50
C GLY A 37 -1.23 10.43 -9.36
N ALA A 38 -1.17 9.87 -8.14
CA ALA A 38 -1.33 8.43 -7.95
C ALA A 38 -2.80 8.00 -8.09
N SER A 39 -3.09 7.08 -9.01
CA SER A 39 -4.40 6.45 -9.12
C SER A 39 -4.53 5.36 -8.06
N VAL A 40 -5.18 5.69 -6.95
CA VAL A 40 -5.31 4.84 -5.76
C VAL A 40 -6.75 4.76 -5.25
N GLY A 41 -7.70 4.99 -6.15
CA GLY A 41 -9.14 4.92 -5.88
C GLY A 41 -9.74 6.25 -5.42
N PHE A 42 -9.07 7.37 -5.66
CA PHE A 42 -9.55 8.72 -5.31
C PHE A 42 -9.30 9.71 -6.45
N MET A 43 -10.19 10.70 -6.54
CA MET A 43 -10.06 11.81 -7.49
C MET A 43 -9.44 13.03 -6.81
N HIS A 44 -8.77 13.88 -7.60
CA HIS A 44 -8.27 15.17 -7.14
C HIS A 44 -9.33 16.26 -7.37
N PRO A 45 -9.53 17.21 -6.42
CA PRO A 45 -8.89 17.29 -5.11
C PRO A 45 -9.51 16.30 -4.09
N LEU A 46 -8.64 15.65 -3.30
CA LEU A 46 -9.09 14.79 -2.20
C LEU A 46 -9.22 15.59 -0.91
N SER A 47 -10.44 15.68 -0.35
CA SER A 47 -10.65 16.40 0.92
C SER A 47 -10.09 15.62 2.12
N ALA A 48 -9.65 16.34 3.15
CA ALA A 48 -9.18 15.75 4.40
C ALA A 48 -10.27 14.88 5.07
N SER A 49 -11.53 15.31 5.00
CA SER A 49 -12.65 14.54 5.57
C SER A 49 -12.88 13.21 4.84
N THR A 50 -12.75 13.19 3.51
CA THR A 50 -12.87 11.96 2.72
C THR A 50 -11.72 11.00 3.02
N ALA A 51 -10.49 11.52 3.10
CA ALA A 51 -9.31 10.72 3.44
C ALA A 51 -9.44 10.14 4.86
N LEU A 52 -9.84 10.95 5.84
CA LEU A 52 -10.05 10.50 7.22
C LEU A 52 -11.13 9.41 7.30
N THR A 53 -12.28 9.60 6.64
CA THR A 53 -13.36 8.60 6.60
C THR A 53 -12.89 7.27 6.01
N PHE A 54 -12.05 7.32 4.97
CA PHE A 54 -11.46 6.11 4.41
C PHE A 54 -10.57 5.38 5.45
N TRP A 55 -9.69 6.11 6.13
CA TRP A 55 -8.78 5.50 7.11
C TRP A 55 -9.48 5.03 8.38
N GLN A 56 -10.58 5.66 8.79
CA GLN A 56 -11.44 5.15 9.86
C GLN A 56 -12.01 3.77 9.52
N ARG A 57 -12.51 3.58 8.29
CA ARG A 57 -12.98 2.26 7.83
C ARG A 57 -11.85 1.22 7.76
N VAL A 58 -10.64 1.65 7.41
CA VAL A 58 -9.46 0.77 7.45
C VAL A 58 -9.14 0.37 8.88
N ALA A 59 -9.16 1.31 9.84
CA ALA A 59 -8.93 1.05 11.25
C ALA A 59 -9.96 0.08 11.84
N ASP A 60 -11.23 0.21 11.45
CA ASP A 60 -12.29 -0.74 11.83
C ASP A 60 -11.99 -2.15 11.27
N GLY A 61 -11.55 -2.25 10.02
CA GLY A 61 -11.15 -3.54 9.43
C GLY A 61 -9.91 -4.14 10.07
N VAL A 62 -8.96 -3.32 10.54
CA VAL A 62 -7.80 -3.77 11.33
C VAL A 62 -8.26 -4.33 12.69
N HIS A 63 -9.19 -3.65 13.36
CA HIS A 63 -9.75 -4.09 14.63
C HIS A 63 -10.50 -5.42 14.51
N ARG A 64 -11.19 -5.66 13.38
CA ARG A 64 -11.89 -6.92 13.09
C ARG A 64 -11.00 -7.99 12.46
N GLU A 65 -9.68 -7.75 12.35
CA GLU A 65 -8.72 -8.65 11.70
C GLU A 65 -9.03 -8.96 10.21
N GLU A 66 -9.87 -8.17 9.58
CA GLU A 66 -10.17 -8.24 8.14
C GLU A 66 -9.03 -7.67 7.29
N ARG A 67 -8.13 -6.89 7.93
CA ARG A 67 -7.00 -6.22 7.29
C ARG A 67 -5.76 -6.26 8.18
N ALA A 68 -4.59 -6.36 7.56
CA ALA A 68 -3.32 -6.03 8.19
C ALA A 68 -2.79 -4.71 7.62
N LEU A 69 -2.48 -3.76 8.46
CA LEU A 69 -1.97 -2.43 8.10
C LEU A 69 -0.52 -2.29 8.54
N PHE A 70 0.36 -1.94 7.61
CA PHE A 70 1.77 -1.68 7.85
C PHE A 70 2.10 -0.22 7.56
N VAL A 71 2.95 0.38 8.37
CA VAL A 71 3.42 1.75 8.20
C VAL A 71 4.94 1.82 8.23
N ALA A 72 5.48 2.71 7.43
CA ALA A 72 6.85 3.20 7.51
C ALA A 72 6.82 4.53 8.26
N GLU A 73 7.61 4.68 9.32
CA GLU A 73 7.57 5.85 10.18
C GLU A 73 8.98 6.38 10.44
N ASP A 74 9.21 7.63 10.13
CA ASP A 74 10.45 8.35 10.46
C ASP A 74 10.26 9.26 11.70
N SER A 75 11.26 10.09 12.01
CA SER A 75 11.22 11.00 13.17
C SER A 75 10.12 12.06 13.11
N ILE A 76 9.49 12.27 11.96
CA ILE A 76 8.43 13.25 11.75
C ILE A 76 7.05 12.59 11.80
N GLY A 77 6.97 11.28 11.48
CA GLY A 77 5.72 10.53 11.46
C GLY A 77 5.64 9.54 10.28
N ILE A 78 4.42 9.09 9.98
CA ILE A 78 4.17 8.11 8.93
C ILE A 78 4.52 8.70 7.55
N VAL A 79 5.35 7.97 6.81
CA VAL A 79 5.80 8.33 5.45
C VAL A 79 5.37 7.33 4.38
N GLY A 80 4.82 6.21 4.78
CA GLY A 80 4.32 5.23 3.83
C GLY A 80 3.46 4.18 4.52
N THR A 81 2.69 3.45 3.72
CA THR A 81 1.78 2.42 4.21
C THR A 81 1.53 1.36 3.15
N VAL A 82 1.11 0.18 3.59
CA VAL A 82 0.56 -0.90 2.76
C VAL A 82 -0.43 -1.72 3.56
N GLN A 83 -1.43 -2.26 2.90
CA GLN A 83 -2.45 -3.13 3.51
C GLN A 83 -2.42 -4.51 2.89
N LEU A 84 -2.77 -5.52 3.71
CA LEU A 84 -3.26 -6.81 3.25
C LEU A 84 -4.76 -6.90 3.55
N LEU A 85 -5.56 -7.18 2.54
CA LEU A 85 -6.98 -7.49 2.68
C LEU A 85 -7.09 -8.98 2.95
N LEU A 86 -7.45 -9.35 4.17
CA LEU A 86 -7.45 -10.73 4.66
C LEU A 86 -8.85 -11.37 4.56
N ASP A 87 -9.90 -10.55 4.60
CA ASP A 87 -11.29 -10.97 4.42
C ASP A 87 -11.52 -11.31 2.94
N GLN A 88 -11.45 -12.60 2.63
CA GLN A 88 -11.57 -13.16 1.31
C GLN A 88 -12.77 -14.13 1.25
N PRO A 89 -13.33 -14.40 0.06
CA PRO A 89 -14.37 -15.41 -0.10
C PRO A 89 -13.97 -16.77 0.53
N GLU A 90 -14.97 -17.51 1.00
CA GLU A 90 -14.80 -18.78 1.74
C GLU A 90 -13.87 -19.79 1.03
N ASN A 91 -13.89 -19.80 -0.31
CA ASN A 91 -13.04 -20.67 -1.12
C ASN A 91 -11.63 -20.10 -1.41
N GLN A 92 -11.27 -18.95 -0.82
CA GLN A 92 -10.00 -18.26 -1.04
C GLN A 92 -9.25 -17.91 0.25
N PRO A 93 -9.28 -18.75 1.31
CA PRO A 93 -8.67 -18.42 2.60
C PRO A 93 -7.14 -18.38 2.54
N HIS A 94 -6.55 -18.98 1.51
CA HIS A 94 -5.10 -19.09 1.30
C HIS A 94 -4.48 -17.85 0.64
N ARG A 95 -5.30 -16.85 0.23
CA ARG A 95 -4.79 -15.64 -0.41
C ARG A 95 -5.11 -14.36 0.35
N ALA A 96 -4.44 -13.30 0.00
CA ALA A 96 -4.77 -11.93 0.38
C ALA A 96 -4.51 -10.98 -0.78
N ASP A 97 -5.16 -9.81 -0.76
CA ASP A 97 -4.87 -8.73 -1.69
C ASP A 97 -3.94 -7.71 -1.03
N LEU A 98 -2.86 -7.35 -1.71
CA LEU A 98 -2.00 -6.25 -1.30
C LEU A 98 -2.57 -4.95 -1.90
N ALA A 99 -2.88 -3.99 -1.05
CA ALA A 99 -3.54 -2.75 -1.45
C ALA A 99 -2.95 -1.52 -0.78
N LYS A 100 -3.21 -0.35 -1.37
CA LYS A 100 -2.82 0.96 -0.81
C LYS A 100 -1.36 1.02 -0.38
N MET A 101 -0.45 0.54 -1.25
CA MET A 101 0.97 0.80 -1.09
C MET A 101 1.23 2.25 -1.49
N LEU A 102 1.40 3.11 -0.49
CA LEU A 102 1.55 4.54 -0.61
C LEU A 102 2.87 4.98 0.00
N VAL A 103 3.57 5.89 -0.65
CA VAL A 103 4.79 6.52 -0.11
C VAL A 103 4.70 8.02 -0.34
N HIS A 104 4.69 8.79 0.74
CA HIS A 104 4.72 10.24 0.71
C HIS A 104 5.94 10.73 -0.08
N ARG A 105 5.79 11.80 -0.90
CA ARG A 105 6.85 12.30 -1.80
C ARG A 105 8.17 12.60 -1.08
N ARG A 106 8.14 13.05 0.19
CA ARG A 106 9.34 13.31 1.00
C ARG A 106 10.19 12.09 1.31
N ALA A 107 9.64 10.87 1.16
CA ALA A 107 10.32 9.62 1.45
C ALA A 107 10.50 8.69 0.23
N ARG A 108 10.12 9.17 -0.97
CA ARG A 108 10.31 8.41 -2.21
C ARG A 108 11.79 8.23 -2.51
N ARG A 109 12.11 7.19 -3.32
CA ARG A 109 13.47 6.82 -3.74
C ARG A 109 14.42 6.39 -2.60
N ARG A 110 13.90 6.13 -1.40
CA ARG A 110 14.63 5.66 -0.22
C ARG A 110 14.33 4.20 0.14
N GLY A 111 13.86 3.39 -0.81
CA GLY A 111 13.55 1.97 -0.59
C GLY A 111 12.28 1.69 0.22
N VAL A 112 11.52 2.71 0.67
CA VAL A 112 10.35 2.57 1.55
C VAL A 112 9.29 1.64 0.97
N GLY A 113 8.94 1.79 -0.31
CA GLY A 113 7.95 0.93 -0.95
C GLY A 113 8.38 -0.54 -0.99
N ALA A 114 9.65 -0.81 -1.27
CA ALA A 114 10.18 -2.17 -1.26
C ALA A 114 10.17 -2.77 0.15
N ALA A 115 10.51 -1.99 1.17
CA ALA A 115 10.48 -2.43 2.57
C ALA A 115 9.06 -2.77 3.04
N LEU A 116 8.07 -1.92 2.68
CA LEU A 116 6.65 -2.14 2.98
C LEU A 116 6.13 -3.43 2.34
N VAL A 117 6.40 -3.64 1.04
CA VAL A 117 5.97 -4.84 0.33
C VAL A 117 6.58 -6.10 0.94
N ARG A 118 7.89 -6.10 1.24
CA ARG A 118 8.56 -7.24 1.88
C ARG A 118 8.01 -7.55 3.28
N ALA A 119 7.69 -6.51 4.06
CA ALA A 119 7.07 -6.69 5.38
C ALA A 119 5.68 -7.32 5.27
N ALA A 120 4.87 -6.87 4.31
CA ALA A 120 3.57 -7.45 4.02
C ALA A 120 3.69 -8.91 3.56
N GLU A 121 4.62 -9.24 2.65
CA GLU A 121 4.89 -10.61 2.20
C GLU A 121 5.29 -11.54 3.37
N ALA A 122 6.19 -11.06 4.25
CA ALA A 122 6.64 -11.82 5.41
C ALA A 122 5.48 -12.10 6.39
N ALA A 123 4.64 -11.09 6.66
CA ALA A 123 3.48 -11.24 7.51
C ALA A 123 2.43 -12.18 6.89
N ALA A 124 2.16 -12.06 5.59
CA ALA A 124 1.24 -12.95 4.90
C ALA A 124 1.69 -14.43 4.98
N ARG A 125 3.00 -14.70 4.82
CA ARG A 125 3.55 -16.06 5.04
C ARG A 125 3.34 -16.55 6.46
N ALA A 126 3.62 -15.70 7.45
CA ALA A 126 3.43 -16.05 8.84
C ALA A 126 1.96 -16.32 9.17
N ASP A 127 1.03 -15.63 8.51
CA ASP A 127 -0.42 -15.84 8.62
C ASP A 127 -0.92 -17.02 7.73
N GLY A 128 -0.01 -17.84 7.15
CA GLY A 128 -0.33 -19.03 6.36
C GLY A 128 -0.88 -18.75 4.95
N LYS A 129 -0.72 -17.54 4.43
CA LYS A 129 -1.11 -17.23 3.05
C LYS A 129 -0.06 -17.75 2.07
N THR A 130 -0.52 -18.33 0.98
CA THR A 130 0.34 -18.88 -0.08
C THR A 130 0.31 -18.06 -1.36
N LEU A 131 -0.62 -17.11 -1.47
CA LEU A 131 -0.80 -16.28 -2.66
C LEU A 131 -1.14 -14.83 -2.28
N LEU A 132 -0.45 -13.88 -2.88
CA LEU A 132 -0.82 -12.46 -2.88
C LEU A 132 -1.18 -12.02 -4.30
N VAL A 133 -2.17 -11.15 -4.39
CA VAL A 133 -2.61 -10.51 -5.64
C VAL A 133 -2.63 -9.00 -5.44
N LEU A 134 -2.35 -8.25 -6.48
CA LEU A 134 -2.52 -6.80 -6.52
C LEU A 134 -2.79 -6.32 -7.94
N ASP A 135 -3.23 -5.09 -8.03
CA ASP A 135 -3.31 -4.33 -9.27
C ASP A 135 -2.62 -2.97 -9.13
N ALA A 136 -2.08 -2.47 -10.21
CA ALA A 136 -1.39 -1.18 -10.27
C ALA A 136 -1.55 -0.55 -11.66
N VAL A 137 -1.47 0.77 -11.72
CA VAL A 137 -1.43 1.49 -13.01
C VAL A 137 -0.33 0.90 -13.88
N SER A 138 -0.69 0.54 -15.12
CA SER A 138 0.25 -0.04 -16.08
C SER A 138 1.44 0.90 -16.32
N ASP A 139 2.63 0.32 -16.35
CA ASP A 139 3.90 1.03 -16.61
C ASP A 139 4.23 2.17 -15.61
N GLY A 140 3.49 2.25 -14.50
CA GLY A 140 3.76 3.18 -13.40
C GLY A 140 4.95 2.75 -12.52
N ASP A 141 5.37 3.64 -11.61
CA ASP A 141 6.46 3.36 -10.66
C ASP A 141 6.19 2.15 -9.78
N ALA A 142 4.93 1.95 -9.35
CA ALA A 142 4.51 0.82 -8.56
C ALA A 142 4.61 -0.50 -9.35
N ALA A 143 4.16 -0.53 -10.60
CA ALA A 143 4.27 -1.71 -11.46
C ALA A 143 5.73 -2.10 -11.68
N ARG A 144 6.62 -1.13 -11.91
CA ARG A 144 8.07 -1.36 -12.00
C ARG A 144 8.67 -1.88 -10.69
N LEU A 145 8.19 -1.38 -9.55
CA LEU A 145 8.62 -1.86 -8.23
C LEU A 145 8.25 -3.33 -8.04
N TYR A 146 6.99 -3.70 -8.29
CA TYR A 146 6.53 -5.08 -8.13
C TYR A 146 7.29 -6.05 -9.04
N ALA A 147 7.54 -5.68 -10.29
CA ALA A 147 8.37 -6.48 -11.21
C ALA A 147 9.79 -6.71 -10.66
N ARG A 148 10.46 -5.65 -10.13
CA ARG A 148 11.79 -5.79 -9.50
C ARG A 148 11.78 -6.65 -8.24
N LEU A 149 10.66 -6.69 -7.50
CA LEU A 149 10.48 -7.55 -6.33
C LEU A 149 10.13 -8.99 -6.68
N GLY A 150 10.03 -9.31 -7.98
CA GLY A 150 9.75 -10.67 -8.46
C GLY A 150 8.27 -11.04 -8.45
N TRP A 151 7.35 -10.05 -8.44
CA TRP A 151 5.94 -10.29 -8.68
C TRP A 151 5.71 -10.63 -10.15
N ILE A 152 4.83 -11.59 -10.41
CA ILE A 152 4.53 -12.07 -11.74
C ILE A 152 3.39 -11.25 -12.34
N ARG A 153 3.64 -10.66 -13.50
CA ARG A 153 2.64 -9.91 -14.27
C ARG A 153 1.64 -10.87 -14.90
N VAL A 154 0.36 -10.66 -14.65
CA VAL A 154 -0.74 -11.40 -15.31
C VAL A 154 -1.05 -10.75 -16.67
N GLY A 155 -1.36 -9.47 -16.65
CA GLY A 155 -1.68 -8.70 -17.85
C GLY A 155 -2.40 -7.39 -17.52
N PRO A 156 -2.53 -6.49 -18.52
CA PRO A 156 -3.25 -5.24 -18.38
C PRO A 156 -4.75 -5.43 -18.66
N VAL A 157 -5.55 -4.60 -17.98
CA VAL A 157 -6.95 -4.34 -18.32
C VAL A 157 -7.06 -2.90 -18.79
N PRO A 158 -7.38 -2.66 -20.08
CA PRO A 158 -7.47 -1.30 -20.64
C PRO A 158 -8.60 -0.50 -19.99
N GLY A 159 -8.33 0.78 -19.70
CA GLY A 159 -9.32 1.72 -19.18
C GLY A 159 -9.95 1.32 -17.83
N TYR A 160 -9.25 0.51 -17.03
CA TYR A 160 -9.76 -0.06 -15.79
C TYR A 160 -10.10 0.98 -14.73
N ALA A 161 -9.34 2.06 -14.66
CA ALA A 161 -9.50 3.10 -13.66
C ALA A 161 -9.32 4.49 -14.29
N LEU A 162 -9.50 5.51 -13.47
CA LEU A 162 -9.15 6.88 -13.81
C LEU A 162 -7.94 7.35 -13.00
N MET A 163 -7.12 8.16 -13.64
CA MET A 163 -6.15 9.00 -12.94
C MET A 163 -6.88 10.04 -12.09
N PRO A 164 -6.26 10.65 -11.08
CA PRO A 164 -6.91 11.67 -10.24
C PRO A 164 -7.48 12.86 -11.00
N ASP A 165 -6.94 13.18 -12.17
CA ASP A 165 -7.40 14.25 -13.08
C ASP A 165 -8.54 13.84 -14.02
N GLY A 166 -8.98 12.58 -13.95
CA GLY A 166 -10.07 12.03 -14.76
C GLY A 166 -9.63 11.35 -16.06
N ALA A 167 -8.35 11.35 -16.40
CA ALA A 167 -7.86 10.61 -17.56
C ALA A 167 -7.99 9.11 -17.35
N PRO A 168 -8.46 8.30 -18.32
CA PRO A 168 -8.50 6.86 -18.21
C PRO A 168 -7.09 6.28 -18.11
N CYS A 169 -6.92 5.23 -17.29
CA CYS A 169 -5.67 4.49 -17.20
C CYS A 169 -5.87 2.99 -17.20
N ASP A 170 -4.92 2.29 -17.80
CA ASP A 170 -4.87 0.85 -17.78
C ASP A 170 -4.30 0.36 -16.46
N THR A 171 -4.79 -0.77 -15.98
CA THR A 171 -4.32 -1.40 -14.75
C THR A 171 -3.76 -2.78 -15.07
N THR A 172 -2.59 -3.07 -14.57
CA THR A 172 -1.93 -4.37 -14.67
C THR A 172 -2.10 -5.15 -13.37
N PHE A 173 -2.57 -6.38 -13.48
CA PHE A 173 -2.66 -7.32 -12.37
C PHE A 173 -1.34 -8.07 -12.19
N PHE A 174 -0.97 -8.30 -10.92
CA PHE A 174 0.21 -9.05 -10.52
C PHE A 174 -0.15 -10.06 -9.43
N TYR A 175 0.63 -11.12 -9.34
CA TYR A 175 0.56 -12.04 -8.22
C TYR A 175 1.95 -12.43 -7.71
N ARG A 176 2.00 -12.88 -6.47
CA ARG A 176 3.18 -13.42 -5.81
C ARG A 176 2.81 -14.72 -5.10
N ARG A 177 3.43 -15.84 -5.48
CA ARG A 177 3.41 -17.04 -4.66
C ARG A 177 4.32 -16.86 -3.46
N LEU A 178 3.84 -17.29 -2.31
CA LEU A 178 4.57 -17.20 -1.04
C LEU A 178 5.10 -18.56 -0.60
N ASP A 179 5.19 -19.50 -1.54
CA ASP A 179 5.68 -20.85 -1.25
C ASP A 179 7.07 -20.81 -0.60
N ALA A 180 7.29 -21.71 0.32
CA ALA A 180 8.47 -21.85 1.17
C ALA A 180 9.75 -22.11 0.35
#